data_081ef5ba60f4bc7e9e4ed27d001d3220
#
_entry.id   081ef5ba60f4bc7e9e4ed27d001d3220
#
_cell.length_a   1.000
_cell.length_b   1.000
_cell.length_c   1.000
_cell.angle_alpha   90.00
_cell.angle_beta   90.00
_cell.angle_gamma   90.00
#
_symmetry.space_group_name_H-M   'P 1'
#
loop_
_entity.id
_entity.type
_entity.pdbx_description
1 polymer ?
#
loop_
_entity_poly.entity_id
_entity_poly.type
_entity_poly.pdbx_seq_one_letter_code
_entity_poly.pdbx_strand_id
1 'polypeptide(L)'
;MSQKIELLDELIELLPRIVSLHSRSSAIYKVIDDSIIEALRTSSLMDPVNGQIQLGEIGSLQFPYTNMGAIDSIDLFGLDELILFSFYWVNRNRYKRVADVGANLGLHSLVMSRCGWEVMAYEPDPRHVKLIQRNFRLNDLEPVELSEVAISGSAGVREFVRVLGNWTGSHLAGAKDNPYGELERFDVEVVSPKEIFSQCDLIKLDVEGEEASILLSSQFLDWNGTDVIAEIGNPSNANLIFKHLGKIGVNCFPQKIGWRLAREIADMPTSYREGNVFFSLSKSMSWQNQVDPAVPN
;
A
#
# COMPACT_ATOMS: atom_id res chain seq x y z
N MET A 1 9.88 18.73 -21.70
CA MET A 1 9.90 18.28 -20.30
C MET A 1 8.56 18.54 -19.58
N SER A 2 7.88 19.67 -19.81
CA SER A 2 6.62 20.03 -19.11
C SER A 2 5.43 19.09 -19.39
N GLN A 3 5.19 18.67 -20.62
CA GLN A 3 4.01 17.85 -21.00
C GLN A 3 3.94 16.42 -20.39
N LYS A 4 5.08 15.80 -20.03
CA LYS A 4 5.05 14.43 -19.43
C LYS A 4 4.76 14.44 -17.93
N ILE A 5 4.99 15.57 -17.26
CA ILE A 5 4.69 15.74 -15.84
C ILE A 5 3.19 16.02 -15.64
N GLU A 6 2.55 16.75 -16.57
CA GLU A 6 1.11 17.01 -16.60
C GLU A 6 0.28 15.71 -16.59
N LEU A 7 0.78 14.63 -17.20
CA LEU A 7 0.08 13.33 -17.23
C LEU A 7 -0.16 12.74 -15.83
N LEU A 8 0.81 12.85 -14.91
CA LEU A 8 0.67 12.29 -13.56
C LEU A 8 -0.29 13.12 -12.71
N ASP A 9 -0.26 14.45 -12.88
CA ASP A 9 -1.18 15.37 -12.20
C ASP A 9 -2.62 15.07 -12.58
N GLU A 10 -2.89 14.94 -13.88
CA GLU A 10 -4.21 14.60 -14.40
C GLU A 10 -4.66 13.19 -14.00
N LEU A 11 -3.72 12.23 -13.91
CA LEU A 11 -4.01 10.84 -13.56
C LEU A 11 -4.54 10.70 -12.14
N ILE A 12 -3.93 11.35 -11.16
CA ILE A 12 -4.40 11.33 -9.76
C ILE A 12 -5.86 11.78 -9.64
N GLU A 13 -6.26 12.78 -10.43
CA GLU A 13 -7.63 13.28 -10.46
C GLU A 13 -8.59 12.40 -11.26
N LEU A 14 -8.07 11.71 -12.30
CA LEU A 14 -8.86 10.87 -13.19
C LEU A 14 -9.17 9.50 -12.57
N LEU A 15 -8.22 8.91 -11.86
CA LEU A 15 -8.32 7.54 -11.33
C LEU A 15 -9.61 7.28 -10.56
N PRO A 16 -10.13 8.17 -9.67
CA PRO A 16 -11.39 7.93 -8.98
C PRO A 16 -12.62 7.81 -9.90
N ARG A 17 -12.52 8.33 -11.13
CA ARG A 17 -13.61 8.34 -12.12
C ARG A 17 -13.58 7.12 -13.03
N ILE A 18 -12.45 6.43 -13.13
CA ILE A 18 -12.25 5.28 -14.01
C ILE A 18 -12.02 3.97 -13.26
N VAL A 19 -12.65 3.82 -12.12
CA VAL A 19 -12.51 2.69 -11.18
C VAL A 19 -12.63 1.31 -11.85
N SER A 20 -13.47 1.18 -12.87
CA SER A 20 -13.62 -0.06 -13.65
C SER A 20 -12.36 -0.46 -14.42
N LEU A 21 -11.44 0.47 -14.66
CA LEU A 21 -10.18 0.24 -15.37
C LEU A 21 -9.01 -0.09 -14.43
N HIS A 22 -9.21 -0.08 -13.12
CA HIS A 22 -8.17 -0.38 -12.13
C HIS A 22 -7.75 -1.85 -12.10
N SER A 23 -8.54 -2.75 -12.69
CA SER A 23 -8.16 -4.16 -12.77
C SER A 23 -6.95 -4.37 -13.68
N ARG A 24 -5.92 -5.05 -13.19
CA ARG A 24 -4.72 -5.41 -13.96
C ARG A 24 -5.03 -6.31 -15.18
N SER A 25 -6.19 -6.96 -15.22
CA SER A 25 -6.66 -7.71 -16.39
C SER A 25 -7.17 -6.82 -17.52
N SER A 26 -7.37 -5.52 -17.28
CA SER A 26 -7.74 -4.56 -18.29
C SER A 26 -6.57 -4.29 -19.25
N ALA A 27 -6.82 -4.35 -20.56
CA ALA A 27 -5.79 -3.99 -21.55
C ALA A 27 -5.33 -2.54 -21.41
N ILE A 28 -6.22 -1.64 -20.99
CA ILE A 28 -5.92 -0.21 -20.75
C ILE A 28 -5.01 -0.05 -19.54
N TYR A 29 -5.20 -0.85 -18.48
CA TYR A 29 -4.35 -0.81 -17.30
C TYR A 29 -2.87 -0.90 -17.69
N LYS A 30 -2.50 -1.93 -18.46
CA LYS A 30 -1.12 -2.14 -18.86
C LYS A 30 -0.55 -0.99 -19.69
N VAL A 31 -1.35 -0.44 -20.61
CA VAL A 31 -0.91 0.70 -21.45
C VAL A 31 -0.62 1.94 -20.60
N ILE A 32 -1.46 2.21 -19.60
CA ILE A 32 -1.28 3.34 -18.69
C ILE A 32 -0.04 3.10 -17.82
N ASP A 33 0.09 1.92 -17.22
CA ASP A 33 1.20 1.56 -16.34
C ASP A 33 2.56 1.64 -17.06
N ASP A 34 2.69 1.01 -18.23
CA ASP A 34 3.90 1.09 -19.07
C ASP A 34 4.24 2.56 -19.41
N SER A 35 3.24 3.40 -19.72
CA SER A 35 3.43 4.82 -20.04
C SER A 35 3.88 5.65 -18.84
N ILE A 36 3.37 5.34 -17.64
CA ILE A 36 3.79 5.97 -16.38
C ILE A 36 5.25 5.66 -16.12
N ILE A 37 5.62 4.39 -16.08
CA ILE A 37 7.00 3.97 -15.80
C ILE A 37 7.98 4.57 -16.82
N GLU A 38 7.65 4.59 -18.10
CA GLU A 38 8.50 5.24 -19.13
C GLU A 38 8.66 6.74 -18.86
N ALA A 39 7.58 7.44 -18.51
CA ALA A 39 7.63 8.86 -18.19
C ALA A 39 8.50 9.13 -16.94
N LEU A 40 8.36 8.32 -15.90
CA LEU A 40 9.12 8.45 -14.66
C LEU A 40 10.61 8.19 -14.84
N ARG A 41 10.99 7.19 -15.63
CA ARG A 41 12.40 6.88 -15.93
C ARG A 41 13.12 7.98 -16.72
N THR A 42 12.39 8.92 -17.29
CA THR A 42 12.95 10.12 -17.96
C THR A 42 12.76 11.40 -17.15
N SER A 43 12.27 11.30 -15.94
CA SER A 43 11.97 12.42 -15.03
C SER A 43 13.13 12.74 -14.07
N SER A 44 12.94 13.78 -13.27
CA SER A 44 13.84 14.15 -12.18
C SER A 44 13.88 13.13 -11.04
N LEU A 45 12.95 12.18 -10.96
CA LEU A 45 12.99 11.08 -9.99
C LEU A 45 14.22 10.18 -10.13
N MET A 46 14.85 10.15 -11.30
CA MET A 46 16.10 9.42 -11.50
C MET A 46 17.33 10.07 -10.82
N ASP A 47 17.17 11.25 -10.22
CA ASP A 47 18.26 11.89 -9.47
C ASP A 47 18.40 11.23 -8.07
N PRO A 48 19.58 10.66 -7.73
CA PRO A 48 19.78 10.00 -6.43
C PRO A 48 19.89 10.96 -5.24
N VAL A 49 19.93 12.26 -5.48
CA VAL A 49 20.06 13.29 -4.44
C VAL A 49 18.80 14.15 -4.35
N ASN A 50 18.31 14.63 -5.50
CA ASN A 50 17.23 15.62 -5.58
C ASN A 50 16.02 15.07 -6.33
N GLY A 51 15.85 13.74 -6.40
CA GLY A 51 14.71 13.12 -7.06
C GLY A 51 13.40 13.70 -6.56
N GLN A 52 12.56 14.21 -7.46
CA GLN A 52 11.32 14.91 -7.14
C GLN A 52 10.24 14.55 -8.13
N ILE A 53 9.01 14.41 -7.62
CA ILE A 53 7.80 14.15 -8.40
C ILE A 53 6.70 15.09 -7.97
N GLN A 54 5.88 15.54 -8.94
CA GLN A 54 4.62 16.22 -8.70
C GLN A 54 3.47 15.19 -8.82
N LEU A 55 2.57 15.17 -7.83
CA LEU A 55 1.43 14.26 -7.75
C LEU A 55 0.10 15.03 -7.65
N GLY A 56 -0.23 15.83 -8.69
CA GLY A 56 -1.43 16.63 -8.73
C GLY A 56 -1.61 17.50 -7.48
N GLU A 57 -2.80 17.51 -6.91
CA GLU A 57 -3.13 18.26 -5.69
C GLU A 57 -2.47 17.72 -4.41
N ILE A 58 -1.95 16.50 -4.40
CA ILE A 58 -1.14 15.97 -3.28
C ILE A 58 0.14 16.81 -3.12
N GLY A 59 0.61 17.39 -4.23
CA GLY A 59 1.76 18.28 -4.26
C GLY A 59 3.06 17.57 -4.62
N SER A 60 4.16 18.30 -4.44
CA SER A 60 5.50 17.80 -4.76
C SER A 60 6.07 16.94 -3.63
N LEU A 61 6.70 15.82 -4.00
CA LEU A 61 7.46 14.97 -3.10
C LEU A 61 8.91 14.89 -3.55
N GLN A 62 9.83 15.08 -2.62
CA GLN A 62 11.24 14.71 -2.79
C GLN A 62 11.40 13.23 -2.42
N PHE A 63 11.73 12.41 -3.42
CA PHE A 63 11.94 10.99 -3.25
C PHE A 63 13.12 10.54 -4.10
N PRO A 64 14.36 10.67 -3.58
CA PRO A 64 15.57 10.40 -4.35
C PRO A 64 15.65 8.97 -4.87
N TYR A 65 16.13 8.82 -6.08
CA TYR A 65 16.34 7.50 -6.69
C TYR A 65 17.11 6.57 -5.75
N THR A 66 16.57 5.39 -5.56
CA THR A 66 17.16 4.33 -4.72
C THR A 66 17.11 3.00 -5.48
N ASN A 67 18.27 2.39 -5.69
CA ASN A 67 18.33 1.03 -6.23
C ASN A 67 18.02 0.04 -5.09
N MET A 68 17.01 -0.80 -5.31
CA MET A 68 16.49 -1.76 -4.33
C MET A 68 16.78 -3.22 -4.74
N GLY A 69 17.64 -3.41 -5.72
CA GLY A 69 18.00 -4.71 -6.27
C GLY A 69 17.25 -5.02 -7.57
N ALA A 70 16.36 -6.02 -7.55
CA ALA A 70 15.58 -6.42 -8.72
C ALA A 70 14.61 -5.33 -9.23
N ILE A 71 14.24 -4.40 -8.36
CA ILE A 71 13.45 -3.22 -8.64
C ILE A 71 14.17 -1.98 -8.15
N ASP A 72 13.66 -0.81 -8.44
CA ASP A 72 14.11 0.47 -7.92
C ASP A 72 12.94 1.35 -7.44
N SER A 73 13.26 2.51 -6.89
CA SER A 73 12.24 3.40 -6.32
C SER A 73 11.28 4.00 -7.37
N ILE A 74 11.57 3.88 -8.66
CA ILE A 74 10.64 4.28 -9.73
C ILE A 74 9.46 3.29 -9.80
N ASP A 75 9.73 2.01 -9.58
CA ASP A 75 8.71 0.96 -9.62
C ASP A 75 7.66 1.12 -8.50
N LEU A 76 7.99 1.87 -7.43
CA LEU A 76 7.04 2.24 -6.37
C LEU A 76 6.01 3.33 -6.79
N PHE A 77 6.10 3.84 -8.01
CA PHE A 77 5.14 4.79 -8.58
C PHE A 77 4.35 4.17 -9.75
N GLY A 78 4.26 2.85 -9.80
CA GLY A 78 3.41 2.15 -10.76
C GLY A 78 1.93 2.49 -10.59
N LEU A 79 1.11 2.10 -11.55
CA LEU A 79 -0.30 2.47 -11.58
C LEU A 79 -1.07 2.00 -10.33
N ASP A 80 -0.74 0.86 -9.75
CA ASP A 80 -1.38 0.40 -8.51
C ASP A 80 -1.16 1.37 -7.35
N GLU A 81 0.07 1.89 -7.22
CA GLU A 81 0.41 2.85 -6.17
C GLU A 81 -0.28 4.19 -6.41
N LEU A 82 -0.32 4.66 -7.66
CA LEU A 82 -1.05 5.88 -8.01
C LEU A 82 -2.56 5.75 -7.76
N ILE A 83 -3.14 4.56 -7.96
CA ILE A 83 -4.52 4.26 -7.58
C ILE A 83 -4.71 4.44 -6.06
N LEU A 84 -3.80 3.92 -5.24
CA LEU A 84 -3.87 4.09 -3.79
C LEU A 84 -3.64 5.54 -3.37
N PHE A 85 -2.69 6.26 -3.99
CA PHE A 85 -2.47 7.68 -3.69
C PHE A 85 -3.70 8.53 -4.01
N SER A 86 -4.33 8.24 -5.14
CA SER A 86 -5.61 8.86 -5.51
C SER A 86 -6.72 8.54 -4.51
N PHE A 87 -6.80 7.28 -4.04
CA PHE A 87 -7.72 6.87 -2.98
C PHE A 87 -7.46 7.65 -1.68
N TYR A 88 -6.22 7.84 -1.26
CA TYR A 88 -5.88 8.62 -0.07
C TYR A 88 -6.34 10.07 -0.22
N TRP A 89 -6.04 10.70 -1.35
CA TRP A 89 -6.41 12.08 -1.61
C TRP A 89 -7.92 12.32 -1.59
N VAL A 90 -8.67 11.44 -2.25
CA VAL A 90 -10.14 11.52 -2.28
C VAL A 90 -10.74 11.36 -0.89
N ASN A 91 -10.13 10.53 -0.04
CA ASN A 91 -10.60 10.25 1.31
C ASN A 91 -9.91 11.08 2.40
N ARG A 92 -9.14 12.13 2.06
CA ARG A 92 -8.36 12.92 3.03
C ARG A 92 -9.19 13.54 4.16
N ASN A 93 -10.45 13.80 3.92
CA ASN A 93 -11.38 14.31 4.94
C ASN A 93 -12.12 13.20 5.72
N ARG A 94 -11.98 11.94 5.30
CA ARG A 94 -12.63 10.79 5.93
C ARG A 94 -11.80 10.19 7.04
N TYR A 95 -10.51 10.01 6.80
CA TYR A 95 -9.56 9.44 7.75
C TYR A 95 -8.75 10.54 8.43
N LYS A 96 -8.27 10.25 9.65
CA LYS A 96 -7.43 11.16 10.42
C LYS A 96 -6.17 10.49 10.91
N ARG A 97 -6.29 9.31 11.49
CA ARG A 97 -5.18 8.53 12.04
C ARG A 97 -5.04 7.24 11.26
N VAL A 98 -3.89 7.04 10.66
CA VAL A 98 -3.68 5.94 9.72
C VAL A 98 -2.40 5.17 10.05
N ALA A 99 -2.40 3.87 9.72
CA ALA A 99 -1.20 3.04 9.85
C ALA A 99 -0.69 2.61 8.48
N ASP A 100 0.64 2.72 8.29
CA ASP A 100 1.38 2.17 7.16
C ASP A 100 2.24 1.01 7.68
N VAL A 101 1.78 -0.21 7.51
CA VAL A 101 2.40 -1.43 8.03
C VAL A 101 3.17 -2.13 6.92
N GLY A 102 4.50 -2.22 7.10
CA GLY A 102 5.45 -2.53 6.04
C GLY A 102 5.80 -1.28 5.23
N ALA A 103 6.21 -0.20 5.93
CA ALA A 103 6.39 1.12 5.32
C ALA A 103 7.55 1.21 4.32
N ASN A 104 8.47 0.26 4.28
CA ASN A 104 9.60 0.16 3.34
C ASN A 104 10.41 1.47 3.29
N LEU A 105 10.38 2.21 2.18
CA LEU A 105 11.05 3.51 2.03
C LEU A 105 10.18 4.70 2.52
N GLY A 106 8.98 4.44 3.00
CA GLY A 106 8.05 5.44 3.54
C GLY A 106 7.27 6.24 2.50
N LEU A 107 7.17 5.76 1.25
CA LEU A 107 6.47 6.48 0.20
C LEU A 107 4.98 6.66 0.52
N HIS A 108 4.29 5.58 0.92
CA HIS A 108 2.89 5.68 1.35
C HIS A 108 2.72 6.58 2.57
N SER A 109 3.59 6.44 3.57
CA SER A 109 3.60 7.30 4.75
C SER A 109 3.73 8.79 4.40
N LEU A 110 4.58 9.14 3.42
CA LEU A 110 4.72 10.52 2.91
C LEU A 110 3.44 11.02 2.24
N VAL A 111 2.85 10.22 1.36
CA VAL A 111 1.61 10.58 0.66
C VAL A 111 0.45 10.74 1.65
N MET A 112 0.31 9.82 2.60
CA MET A 112 -0.67 9.89 3.68
C MET A 112 -0.49 11.18 4.52
N SER A 113 0.76 11.54 4.84
CA SER A 113 1.06 12.80 5.56
C SER A 113 0.71 14.03 4.73
N ARG A 114 0.92 14.01 3.41
CA ARG A 114 0.48 15.08 2.50
C ARG A 114 -1.05 15.19 2.41
N CYS A 115 -1.78 14.09 2.66
CA CYS A 115 -3.24 14.11 2.82
C CYS A 115 -3.70 14.75 4.15
N GLY A 116 -2.77 15.12 5.04
CA GLY A 116 -3.05 15.76 6.33
C GLY A 116 -3.38 14.77 7.44
N TRP A 117 -3.00 13.49 7.30
CA TRP A 117 -3.26 12.47 8.29
C TRP A 117 -2.11 12.32 9.31
N GLU A 118 -2.46 11.90 10.52
CA GLU A 118 -1.52 11.40 11.52
C GLU A 118 -1.10 9.98 11.14
N VAL A 119 0.18 9.81 10.76
CA VAL A 119 0.67 8.53 10.22
C VAL A 119 1.48 7.79 11.28
N MET A 120 1.10 6.54 11.53
CA MET A 120 1.88 5.56 12.30
C MET A 120 2.53 4.60 11.31
N ALA A 121 3.85 4.62 11.20
CA ALA A 121 4.61 3.77 10.28
C ALA A 121 5.32 2.64 11.04
N TYR A 122 5.21 1.42 10.51
CA TYR A 122 5.83 0.22 11.07
C TYR A 122 6.74 -0.42 10.01
N GLU A 123 8.02 -0.53 10.33
CA GLU A 123 9.03 -1.09 9.43
C GLU A 123 10.11 -1.82 10.25
N PRO A 124 10.24 -3.14 10.11
CA PRO A 124 11.21 -3.91 10.90
C PRO A 124 12.66 -3.76 10.47
N ASP A 125 12.93 -3.33 9.22
CA ASP A 125 14.31 -3.20 8.74
C ASP A 125 14.93 -1.87 9.17
N PRO A 126 15.98 -1.86 10.03
CA PRO A 126 16.61 -0.63 10.49
C PRO A 126 17.28 0.20 9.37
N ARG A 127 17.57 -0.42 8.21
CA ARG A 127 18.05 0.32 7.03
C ARG A 127 16.93 1.13 6.41
N HIS A 128 15.74 0.53 6.28
CA HIS A 128 14.57 1.22 5.76
C HIS A 128 14.08 2.32 6.72
N VAL A 129 14.07 2.07 8.02
CA VAL A 129 13.75 3.10 9.04
C VAL A 129 14.57 4.37 8.85
N LYS A 130 15.88 4.25 8.60
CA LYS A 130 16.76 5.41 8.31
C LYS A 130 16.37 6.12 7.01
N LEU A 131 15.95 5.39 6.00
CA LEU A 131 15.50 5.97 4.72
C LEU A 131 14.15 6.68 4.88
N ILE A 132 13.21 6.12 5.64
CA ILE A 132 11.94 6.79 6.00
C ILE A 132 12.24 8.12 6.67
N GLN A 133 13.06 8.15 7.71
CA GLN A 133 13.45 9.38 8.42
C GLN A 133 14.11 10.42 7.49
N ARG A 134 14.98 9.96 6.57
CA ARG A 134 15.58 10.83 5.56
C ARG A 134 14.52 11.43 4.64
N ASN A 135 13.63 10.59 4.10
CA ASN A 135 12.62 11.00 3.14
C ASN A 135 11.62 11.99 3.76
N PHE A 136 11.24 11.79 5.03
CA PHE A 136 10.42 12.76 5.75
C PHE A 136 11.11 14.12 5.90
N ARG A 137 12.39 14.15 6.30
CA ARG A 137 13.16 15.39 6.40
C ARG A 137 13.29 16.15 5.08
N LEU A 138 13.47 15.42 3.97
CA LEU A 138 13.56 16.03 2.64
C LEU A 138 12.26 16.72 2.20
N ASN A 139 11.12 16.30 2.77
CA ASN A 139 9.80 16.82 2.43
C ASN A 139 9.30 17.87 3.41
N ASP A 140 10.11 18.32 4.37
CA ASP A 140 9.72 19.25 5.44
C ASP A 140 8.44 18.80 6.16
N LEU A 141 8.27 17.47 6.31
CA LEU A 141 7.14 16.89 7.03
C LEU A 141 7.57 16.58 8.47
N GLU A 142 6.61 16.72 9.38
CA GLU A 142 6.81 16.28 10.77
C GLU A 142 7.09 14.77 10.80
N PRO A 143 7.96 14.33 11.71
CA PRO A 143 8.23 12.91 11.87
C PRO A 143 6.93 12.15 12.19
N VAL A 144 6.64 11.13 11.40
CA VAL A 144 5.58 10.18 11.75
C VAL A 144 5.95 9.44 13.03
N GLU A 145 4.97 8.87 13.69
CA GLU A 145 5.23 7.86 14.71
C GLU A 145 5.81 6.62 14.01
N LEU A 146 7.14 6.48 14.05
CA LEU A 146 7.87 5.44 13.33
C LEU A 146 8.39 4.40 14.33
N SER A 147 7.89 3.16 14.17
CA SER A 147 8.25 2.03 15.03
C SER A 147 9.07 1.01 14.25
N GLU A 148 10.28 0.69 14.76
CA GLU A 148 11.19 -0.32 14.20
C GLU A 148 10.77 -1.72 14.67
N VAL A 149 9.56 -2.15 14.25
CA VAL A 149 8.97 -3.44 14.63
C VAL A 149 8.21 -4.05 13.43
N ALA A 150 8.10 -5.36 13.43
CA ALA A 150 7.17 -6.06 12.55
C ALA A 150 5.79 -6.18 13.18
N ILE A 151 4.74 -6.26 12.34
CA ILE A 151 3.39 -6.55 12.78
C ILE A 151 3.00 -7.95 12.33
N SER A 152 2.46 -8.74 13.25
CA SER A 152 1.93 -10.08 12.97
C SER A 152 0.79 -10.41 13.95
N GLY A 153 0.08 -11.51 13.73
CA GLY A 153 -1.05 -11.94 14.58
C GLY A 153 -0.69 -12.19 16.05
N SER A 154 0.59 -12.34 16.39
CA SER A 154 1.07 -12.53 17.77
C SER A 154 2.36 -11.77 18.03
N ALA A 155 2.46 -11.17 19.21
CA ALA A 155 3.66 -10.46 19.65
C ALA A 155 4.80 -11.42 20.03
N GLY A 156 6.05 -10.93 19.96
CA GLY A 156 7.24 -11.69 20.34
C GLY A 156 8.50 -11.19 19.65
N VAL A 157 9.49 -12.06 19.53
CA VAL A 157 10.69 -11.84 18.72
C VAL A 157 10.73 -12.90 17.63
N ARG A 158 10.96 -12.51 16.39
CA ARG A 158 11.05 -13.42 15.24
C ARG A 158 12.23 -13.04 14.35
N GLU A 159 12.77 -14.02 13.67
CA GLU A 159 13.77 -13.81 12.64
C GLU A 159 13.15 -13.07 11.44
N PHE A 160 13.82 -12.02 10.99
CA PHE A 160 13.52 -11.30 9.74
C PHE A 160 14.54 -11.70 8.67
N VAL A 161 14.05 -11.94 7.48
CA VAL A 161 14.82 -12.34 6.31
C VAL A 161 14.90 -11.15 5.35
N ARG A 162 16.05 -10.47 5.34
CA ARG A 162 16.32 -9.43 4.35
C ARG A 162 16.84 -10.06 3.07
N VAL A 163 16.20 -9.76 1.95
CA VAL A 163 16.61 -10.17 0.62
C VAL A 163 17.49 -9.08 0.01
N LEU A 164 18.81 -9.30 -0.06
CA LEU A 164 19.75 -8.26 -0.48
C LEU A 164 19.61 -7.85 -1.94
N GLY A 165 19.16 -8.76 -2.79
CA GLY A 165 18.89 -8.51 -4.21
C GLY A 165 17.47 -8.04 -4.54
N ASN A 166 16.59 -7.90 -3.54
CA ASN A 166 15.22 -7.37 -3.71
C ASN A 166 14.66 -6.93 -2.37
N TRP A 167 14.76 -5.65 -2.05
CA TRP A 167 14.40 -5.13 -0.74
C TRP A 167 12.92 -5.31 -0.39
N THR A 168 12.04 -5.16 -1.39
CA THR A 168 10.60 -5.36 -1.20
C THR A 168 10.21 -6.81 -0.93
N GLY A 169 11.09 -7.76 -1.22
CA GLY A 169 10.88 -9.17 -0.92
C GLY A 169 11.25 -9.60 0.49
N SER A 170 11.73 -8.69 1.35
CA SER A 170 12.13 -8.98 2.73
C SER A 170 10.89 -9.28 3.60
N HIS A 171 10.98 -10.25 4.52
CA HIS A 171 9.81 -10.78 5.23
C HIS A 171 10.18 -11.43 6.56
N LEU A 172 9.21 -11.67 7.43
CA LEU A 172 9.38 -12.52 8.62
C LEU A 172 9.63 -13.98 8.22
N ALA A 173 10.55 -14.66 8.90
CA ALA A 173 10.84 -16.06 8.64
C ALA A 173 9.56 -16.93 8.74
N GLY A 174 9.34 -17.76 7.73
CA GLY A 174 8.14 -18.60 7.58
C GLY A 174 6.97 -17.94 6.83
N ALA A 175 7.03 -16.65 6.50
CA ALA A 175 6.00 -15.99 5.69
C ALA A 175 6.08 -16.37 4.20
N LYS A 176 7.28 -16.75 3.73
CA LYS A 176 7.52 -17.26 2.36
C LYS A 176 8.29 -18.57 2.40
N ASP A 177 7.86 -19.55 1.61
CA ASP A 177 8.45 -20.89 1.60
C ASP A 177 9.86 -20.93 0.98
N ASN A 178 10.13 -20.12 -0.02
CA ASN A 178 11.37 -20.14 -0.79
C ASN A 178 11.94 -18.72 -0.99
N PRO A 179 12.56 -18.12 0.03
CA PRO A 179 13.31 -16.89 -0.17
C PRO A 179 14.48 -17.12 -1.13
N TYR A 180 14.71 -16.18 -2.04
CA TYR A 180 15.69 -16.32 -3.11
C TYR A 180 16.82 -15.27 -3.00
N GLY A 181 17.96 -15.60 -3.62
CA GLY A 181 19.10 -14.71 -3.67
C GLY A 181 19.95 -14.74 -2.40
N GLU A 182 20.76 -13.70 -2.20
CA GLU A 182 21.56 -13.51 -1.00
C GLU A 182 20.71 -12.97 0.13
N LEU A 183 20.79 -13.61 1.31
CA LEU A 183 19.91 -13.34 2.45
C LEU A 183 20.74 -12.91 3.65
N GLU A 184 20.23 -11.91 4.36
CA GLU A 184 20.68 -11.53 5.69
C GLU A 184 19.56 -11.82 6.70
N ARG A 185 19.91 -12.36 7.88
CA ARG A 185 18.93 -12.76 8.88
C ARG A 185 19.26 -12.12 10.21
N PHE A 186 18.25 -11.59 10.89
CA PHE A 186 18.39 -10.98 12.20
C PHE A 186 17.04 -10.99 12.93
N ASP A 187 17.09 -10.91 14.24
CA ASP A 187 15.89 -10.86 15.07
C ASP A 187 15.27 -9.46 15.05
N VAL A 188 13.94 -9.42 15.00
CA VAL A 188 13.14 -8.20 15.13
C VAL A 188 12.04 -8.39 16.17
N GLU A 189 11.68 -7.30 16.82
CA GLU A 189 10.49 -7.26 17.64
C GLU A 189 9.23 -7.35 16.76
N VAL A 190 8.26 -8.14 17.24
CA VAL A 190 6.95 -8.31 16.59
C VAL A 190 5.88 -7.88 17.55
N VAL A 191 4.98 -7.00 17.12
CA VAL A 191 3.83 -6.56 17.92
C VAL A 191 2.50 -6.99 17.28
N SER A 192 1.50 -7.13 18.14
CA SER A 192 0.15 -7.50 17.73
C SER A 192 -0.55 -6.30 17.09
N PRO A 193 -1.41 -6.50 16.06
CA PRO A 193 -2.14 -5.43 15.38
C PRO A 193 -3.26 -4.82 16.23
N LYS A 194 -3.56 -5.36 17.40
CA LYS A 194 -4.73 -4.98 18.21
C LYS A 194 -4.79 -3.49 18.55
N GLU A 195 -3.64 -2.89 18.91
CA GLU A 195 -3.57 -1.47 19.23
C GLU A 195 -3.75 -0.62 17.97
N ILE A 196 -3.21 -1.07 16.84
CA ILE A 196 -3.33 -0.39 15.55
C ILE A 196 -4.80 -0.31 15.14
N PHE A 197 -5.54 -1.42 15.21
CA PHE A 197 -6.98 -1.45 14.93
C PHE A 197 -7.79 -0.51 15.84
N SER A 198 -7.39 -0.37 17.11
CA SER A 198 -8.12 0.49 18.05
C SER A 198 -7.82 1.98 17.89
N GLN A 199 -6.75 2.33 17.17
CA GLN A 199 -6.24 3.70 17.10
C GLN A 199 -6.34 4.31 15.70
N CYS A 200 -6.51 3.51 14.65
CA CYS A 200 -6.44 3.96 13.26
C CYS A 200 -7.77 3.80 12.53
N ASP A 201 -8.08 4.81 11.71
CA ASP A 201 -9.26 4.81 10.84
C ASP A 201 -9.00 4.05 9.53
N LEU A 202 -7.73 3.99 9.10
CA LEU A 202 -7.28 3.26 7.93
C LEU A 202 -5.94 2.57 8.20
N ILE A 203 -5.81 1.32 7.78
CA ILE A 203 -4.57 0.55 7.85
C ILE A 203 -4.18 0.08 6.46
N LYS A 204 -2.97 0.42 5.99
CA LYS A 204 -2.35 -0.23 4.83
C LYS A 204 -1.50 -1.40 5.34
N LEU A 205 -1.68 -2.58 4.77
CA LEU A 205 -0.88 -3.78 5.04
C LEU A 205 -0.13 -4.20 3.78
N ASP A 206 1.19 -4.21 3.89
CA ASP A 206 2.08 -4.73 2.86
C ASP A 206 3.29 -5.36 3.59
N VAL A 207 3.09 -6.56 4.08
CA VAL A 207 3.99 -7.24 5.04
C VAL A 207 4.55 -8.56 4.51
N GLU A 208 4.45 -8.71 3.19
CA GLU A 208 5.15 -9.77 2.46
C GLU A 208 4.85 -11.18 2.99
N GLY A 209 3.54 -11.44 3.24
CA GLY A 209 3.01 -12.74 3.60
C GLY A 209 2.36 -12.85 4.98
N GLU A 210 2.49 -11.85 5.84
CA GLU A 210 1.86 -11.85 7.18
C GLU A 210 0.42 -11.27 7.18
N GLU A 211 -0.12 -10.84 6.03
CA GLU A 211 -1.44 -10.22 5.91
C GLU A 211 -2.53 -11.13 6.48
N ALA A 212 -2.46 -12.44 6.18
CA ALA A 212 -3.42 -13.39 6.73
C ALA A 212 -3.29 -13.52 8.25
N SER A 213 -2.07 -13.58 8.80
CA SER A 213 -1.83 -13.67 10.24
C SER A 213 -2.43 -12.47 10.97
N ILE A 214 -2.25 -11.27 10.42
CA ILE A 214 -2.78 -10.02 10.96
C ILE A 214 -4.31 -10.02 10.90
N LEU A 215 -4.88 -10.23 9.72
CA LEU A 215 -6.33 -10.12 9.51
C LEU A 215 -7.13 -11.21 10.24
N LEU A 216 -6.60 -12.44 10.34
CA LEU A 216 -7.23 -13.52 11.09
C LEU A 216 -7.21 -13.31 12.62
N SER A 217 -6.32 -12.48 13.14
CA SER A 217 -6.29 -12.12 14.56
C SER A 217 -7.39 -11.12 14.94
N SER A 218 -8.00 -10.43 13.95
CA SER A 218 -9.04 -9.43 14.14
C SER A 218 -10.41 -10.04 14.45
N GLN A 219 -11.23 -9.27 15.18
CA GLN A 219 -12.61 -9.59 15.52
C GLN A 219 -13.54 -8.48 15.01
N PHE A 220 -14.85 -8.72 14.96
CA PHE A 220 -15.82 -7.73 14.47
C PHE A 220 -15.66 -6.34 15.10
N LEU A 221 -15.40 -6.27 16.40
CA LEU A 221 -15.27 -4.99 17.11
C LEU A 221 -14.05 -4.17 16.69
N ASP A 222 -13.01 -4.83 16.21
CA ASP A 222 -11.77 -4.16 15.74
C ASP A 222 -12.02 -3.33 14.46
N TRP A 223 -13.07 -3.68 13.70
CA TRP A 223 -13.44 -3.02 12.45
C TRP A 223 -14.39 -1.82 12.63
N ASN A 224 -14.75 -1.50 13.87
CA ASN A 224 -15.66 -0.39 14.13
C ASN A 224 -14.97 0.97 13.96
N GLY A 225 -15.06 1.52 12.76
CA GLY A 225 -14.43 2.78 12.37
C GLY A 225 -13.08 2.60 11.67
N THR A 226 -12.63 1.36 11.45
CA THR A 226 -11.36 1.05 10.79
C THR A 226 -11.59 0.36 9.45
N ASP A 227 -10.98 0.87 8.40
CA ASP A 227 -10.89 0.23 7.09
C ASP A 227 -9.45 -0.29 6.88
N VAL A 228 -9.28 -1.30 6.04
CA VAL A 228 -7.96 -1.86 5.74
C VAL A 228 -7.76 -1.98 4.23
N ILE A 229 -6.57 -1.66 3.74
CA ILE A 229 -6.09 -1.98 2.39
C ILE A 229 -4.93 -2.96 2.54
N ALA A 230 -4.99 -4.08 1.82
CA ALA A 230 -3.89 -5.04 1.84
C ALA A 230 -3.60 -5.63 0.46
N GLU A 231 -2.32 -5.92 0.21
CA GLU A 231 -1.88 -6.72 -0.92
C GLU A 231 -1.92 -8.21 -0.53
N ILE A 232 -2.58 -9.06 -1.33
CA ILE A 232 -2.72 -10.49 -1.03
C ILE A 232 -1.89 -11.30 -2.02
N GLY A 233 -0.82 -11.90 -1.53
CA GLY A 233 0.23 -12.51 -2.35
C GLY A 233 0.01 -13.96 -2.78
N ASN A 234 -0.95 -14.69 -2.19
CA ASN A 234 -1.13 -16.13 -2.50
C ASN A 234 -2.55 -16.64 -2.27
N PRO A 235 -2.95 -17.76 -2.94
CA PRO A 235 -4.30 -18.32 -2.86
C PRO A 235 -4.69 -18.79 -1.45
N SER A 236 -3.73 -19.28 -0.66
CA SER A 236 -3.99 -19.76 0.70
C SER A 236 -4.43 -18.63 1.61
N ASN A 237 -3.67 -17.51 1.61
CA ASN A 237 -4.01 -16.31 2.36
C ASN A 237 -5.36 -15.73 1.91
N ALA A 238 -5.58 -15.63 0.59
CA ALA A 238 -6.86 -15.15 0.05
C ALA A 238 -8.04 -15.96 0.59
N ASN A 239 -7.94 -17.28 0.60
CA ASN A 239 -9.02 -18.17 1.07
C ASN A 239 -9.26 -18.04 2.59
N LEU A 240 -8.19 -17.99 3.38
CA LEU A 240 -8.27 -17.84 4.83
C LEU A 240 -8.91 -16.48 5.20
N ILE A 241 -8.43 -15.40 4.59
CA ILE A 241 -8.92 -14.03 4.79
C ILE A 241 -10.39 -13.93 4.40
N PHE A 242 -10.76 -14.36 3.18
CA PHE A 242 -12.14 -14.27 2.70
C PHE A 242 -13.13 -15.00 3.61
N LYS A 243 -12.77 -16.21 4.06
CA LYS A 243 -13.62 -17.00 4.98
C LYS A 243 -13.74 -16.35 6.36
N HIS A 244 -12.63 -15.89 6.93
CA HIS A 244 -12.63 -15.29 8.26
C HIS A 244 -13.40 -13.97 8.26
N LEU A 245 -13.09 -13.06 7.35
CA LEU A 245 -13.73 -11.75 7.27
C LEU A 245 -15.21 -11.85 6.93
N GLY A 246 -15.60 -12.74 6.03
CA GLY A 246 -17.01 -13.03 5.75
C GLY A 246 -17.77 -13.54 6.96
N LYS A 247 -17.13 -14.37 7.81
CA LYS A 247 -17.74 -14.87 9.06
C LYS A 247 -18.00 -13.75 10.08
N ILE A 248 -17.11 -12.76 10.15
CA ILE A 248 -17.25 -11.62 11.07
C ILE A 248 -17.94 -10.41 10.42
N GLY A 249 -18.49 -10.54 9.20
CA GLY A 249 -19.30 -9.52 8.54
C GLY A 249 -18.50 -8.39 7.89
N VAL A 250 -17.21 -8.56 7.67
CA VAL A 250 -16.35 -7.60 6.95
C VAL A 250 -16.41 -7.88 5.45
N ASN A 251 -16.65 -6.86 4.66
CA ASN A 251 -16.76 -6.92 3.21
C ASN A 251 -15.37 -6.77 2.56
N CYS A 252 -15.18 -7.51 1.45
CA CYS A 252 -13.95 -7.49 0.65
C CYS A 252 -14.24 -6.82 -0.71
N PHE A 253 -13.40 -5.85 -1.10
CA PHE A 253 -13.50 -5.12 -2.37
C PHE A 253 -12.18 -5.23 -3.13
N PRO A 254 -11.96 -6.28 -3.93
CA PRO A 254 -10.72 -6.50 -4.64
C PRO A 254 -10.57 -5.57 -5.87
N GLN A 255 -9.38 -5.03 -6.06
CA GLN A 255 -8.99 -4.31 -7.28
C GLN A 255 -9.14 -5.18 -8.53
N LYS A 256 -8.82 -6.47 -8.41
CA LYS A 256 -8.97 -7.49 -9.46
C LYS A 256 -10.30 -7.41 -10.19
N ILE A 257 -11.38 -7.13 -9.48
CA ILE A 257 -12.74 -7.03 -10.03
C ILE A 257 -13.28 -5.58 -10.05
N GLY A 258 -12.39 -4.58 -10.07
CA GLY A 258 -12.76 -3.17 -10.11
C GLY A 258 -13.43 -2.69 -8.82
N TRP A 259 -12.93 -3.15 -7.67
CA TRP A 259 -13.35 -2.73 -6.34
C TRP A 259 -14.84 -2.99 -6.02
N ARG A 260 -15.45 -3.95 -6.73
CA ARG A 260 -16.80 -4.42 -6.41
C ARG A 260 -16.76 -5.37 -5.21
N LEU A 261 -17.87 -5.51 -4.53
CA LEU A 261 -18.02 -6.46 -3.44
C LEU A 261 -17.75 -7.89 -3.94
N ALA A 262 -16.76 -8.57 -3.36
CA ALA A 262 -16.48 -9.97 -3.63
C ALA A 262 -17.66 -10.87 -3.21
N ARG A 263 -18.07 -11.77 -4.07
CA ARG A 263 -19.17 -12.72 -3.86
C ARG A 263 -18.67 -14.13 -3.63
N GLU A 264 -17.51 -14.45 -4.19
CA GLU A 264 -16.90 -15.76 -4.12
C GLU A 264 -15.37 -15.66 -4.03
N ILE A 265 -14.72 -16.75 -3.68
CA ILE A 265 -13.26 -16.78 -3.51
C ILE A 265 -12.50 -16.46 -4.80
N ALA A 266 -13.07 -16.75 -5.96
CA ALA A 266 -12.48 -16.44 -7.26
C ALA A 266 -12.32 -14.92 -7.52
N ASP A 267 -13.13 -14.10 -6.83
CA ASP A 267 -13.05 -12.64 -6.88
C ASP A 267 -11.79 -12.10 -6.17
N MET A 268 -11.24 -12.86 -5.20
CA MET A 268 -10.07 -12.45 -4.42
C MET A 268 -8.78 -12.59 -5.24
N PRO A 269 -7.77 -11.72 -5.03
CA PRO A 269 -6.47 -11.89 -5.65
C PRO A 269 -5.77 -13.14 -5.12
N THR A 270 -4.99 -13.77 -5.99
CA THR A 270 -4.23 -14.99 -5.68
C THR A 270 -2.72 -14.80 -5.87
N SER A 271 -2.33 -13.58 -6.26
CA SER A 271 -0.94 -13.16 -6.38
C SER A 271 -0.85 -11.63 -6.27
N TYR A 272 0.32 -11.13 -5.93
CA TYR A 272 0.64 -9.70 -5.94
C TYR A 272 0.33 -8.99 -7.27
N ARG A 273 0.25 -9.76 -8.38
CA ARG A 273 -0.05 -9.24 -9.71
C ARG A 273 -1.54 -8.98 -9.96
N GLU A 274 -2.40 -9.19 -8.99
CA GLU A 274 -3.84 -8.96 -9.13
C GLU A 274 -4.32 -7.73 -8.33
N GLY A 275 -3.39 -7.00 -7.69
CA GLY A 275 -3.63 -5.74 -6.99
C GLY A 275 -4.12 -5.91 -5.56
N ASN A 276 -4.57 -4.82 -4.99
CA ASN A 276 -4.94 -4.69 -3.59
C ASN A 276 -6.39 -5.12 -3.31
N VAL A 277 -6.71 -5.32 -2.03
CA VAL A 277 -8.08 -5.51 -1.54
C VAL A 277 -8.38 -4.46 -0.46
N PHE A 278 -9.51 -3.79 -0.59
CA PHE A 278 -10.05 -2.94 0.46
C PHE A 278 -11.05 -3.74 1.31
N PHE A 279 -10.92 -3.66 2.62
CA PHE A 279 -11.75 -4.35 3.60
C PHE A 279 -12.47 -3.34 4.47
N SER A 280 -13.78 -3.51 4.68
CA SER A 280 -14.60 -2.59 5.46
C SER A 280 -15.91 -3.22 5.95
N LEU A 281 -16.47 -2.70 7.01
CA LEU A 281 -17.89 -2.96 7.37
C LEU A 281 -18.86 -2.25 6.43
N SER A 282 -18.42 -1.28 5.65
CA SER A 282 -19.23 -0.58 4.65
C SER A 282 -19.72 -1.51 3.55
N LYS A 283 -20.87 -1.22 2.97
CA LYS A 283 -21.44 -1.98 1.84
C LYS A 283 -20.87 -1.59 0.49
N SER A 284 -20.09 -0.52 0.42
CA SER A 284 -19.45 0.00 -0.79
C SER A 284 -18.09 0.59 -0.46
N MET A 285 -17.19 0.55 -1.42
CA MET A 285 -15.90 1.23 -1.31
C MET A 285 -16.09 2.76 -1.39
N SER A 286 -15.29 3.52 -0.63
CA SER A 286 -15.53 4.93 -0.37
C SER A 286 -15.43 5.88 -1.56
N TRP A 287 -14.83 5.48 -2.67
CA TRP A 287 -14.85 6.31 -3.89
C TRP A 287 -16.02 6.04 -4.84
N GLN A 288 -16.79 4.99 -4.65
CA GLN A 288 -18.00 4.74 -5.45
C GLN A 288 -19.10 5.80 -5.22
N ASN A 289 -19.05 6.55 -4.13
CA ASN A 289 -20.00 7.60 -3.81
C ASN A 289 -19.65 8.97 -4.44
N GLN A 290 -18.54 9.08 -5.17
CA GLN A 290 -18.08 10.31 -5.82
C GLN A 290 -18.30 10.33 -7.34
N VAL A 291 -18.88 9.26 -7.90
CA VAL A 291 -19.30 9.26 -9.32
C VAL A 291 -20.49 10.21 -9.45
N ASP A 292 -20.28 11.30 -10.15
CA ASP A 292 -21.30 12.29 -10.49
C ASP A 292 -22.52 11.57 -11.08
N PRO A 293 -23.75 11.73 -10.55
CA PRO A 293 -24.94 11.07 -11.09
C PRO A 293 -25.31 11.51 -12.52
N ALA A 294 -24.52 12.33 -13.17
CA ALA A 294 -24.75 12.87 -14.50
C ALA A 294 -24.19 12.03 -15.67
N VAL A 295 -23.51 10.90 -15.41
CA VAL A 295 -23.09 9.99 -16.50
C VAL A 295 -24.00 8.76 -16.50
N PRO A 296 -24.94 8.61 -17.48
CA PRO A 296 -25.75 7.40 -17.60
C PRO A 296 -24.88 6.20 -17.99
N ASN A 297 -25.16 5.05 -17.40
CA ASN A 297 -24.56 3.73 -17.69
C ASN A 297 -24.68 3.34 -19.17
#